data_9683b228bbf84586f27b45dd4c695bb7
#
_entry.id   9683b228bbf84586f27b45dd4c695bb7
#
_cell.length_a   1.000
_cell.length_b   1.000
_cell.length_c   1.000
_cell.angle_alpha   90.00
_cell.angle_beta   90.00
_cell.angle_gamma   90.00
#
_symmetry.space_group_name_H-M   'P 1'
#
loop_
_entity.id
_entity.type
_entity.pdbx_description
1 polymer ?
#
loop_
_entity_poly.entity_id
_entity_poly.type
_entity_poly.pdbx_seq_one_letter_code
_entity_poly.pdbx_strand_id
1 'polypeptide(L)'
;MSKQKVVVAMSGGVDSSVVTMLGHKALGARLKTYFIDNGIMRQGEPQKIVDIFKKLGVKVEITNAQDEFFRALKGLIDPGEKREAITQTFYKDVFGRLVTQSGAKHLLQGTILTDVDETVAGIKRQHNVFEQLGIDPQSTFGYKIIEPLIQLRKDGVRKVAEALSLPESIFNRMPFPGPALSARVIGKVTQEKINTVRIATRIVEEELSFTKAFQYMAILHNDRVTGMREGKRDFGLQIEIRCWDSVDARKATPTELSYETLKKLSGRMLSQVPGVVSVTYNIASKPPSTMEAI
;
A
#
# COMPACT_ATOMS: atom_id res chain seq x y z
N MET A 1 16.12 -26.99 19.56
CA MET A 1 15.43 -25.89 18.82
C MET A 1 14.27 -26.49 18.03
N SER A 2 13.06 -25.98 18.19
CA SER A 2 11.86 -26.42 17.47
C SER A 2 12.10 -26.39 15.95
N LYS A 3 11.75 -27.48 15.24
CA LYS A 3 11.81 -27.58 13.77
C LYS A 3 10.62 -26.87 13.07
N GLN A 4 9.87 -26.04 13.80
CA GLN A 4 8.65 -25.45 13.29
C GLN A 4 8.93 -24.43 12.19
N LYS A 5 8.13 -24.48 11.12
CA LYS A 5 8.11 -23.51 10.05
C LYS A 5 7.40 -22.25 10.51
N VAL A 6 7.85 -21.12 10.00
CA VAL A 6 7.27 -19.80 10.25
C VAL A 6 6.98 -19.16 8.91
N VAL A 7 5.89 -18.44 8.80
CA VAL A 7 5.55 -17.70 7.58
C VAL A 7 5.60 -16.19 7.82
N VAL A 8 5.85 -15.45 6.77
CA VAL A 8 5.71 -14.00 6.73
C VAL A 8 5.06 -13.59 5.43
N ALA A 9 4.10 -12.67 5.49
CA ALA A 9 3.54 -12.01 4.32
C ALA A 9 4.13 -10.61 4.16
N MET A 10 4.69 -10.34 3.00
CA MET A 10 5.29 -9.06 2.66
C MET A 10 4.28 -8.18 1.94
N SER A 11 4.15 -6.93 2.39
CA SER A 11 3.39 -5.87 1.72
C SER A 11 4.28 -4.94 0.89
N GLY A 12 5.61 -5.12 0.93
CA GLY A 12 6.57 -4.19 0.35
C GLY A 12 6.83 -2.93 1.18
N GLY A 13 6.17 -2.76 2.33
CA GLY A 13 6.45 -1.70 3.29
C GLY A 13 7.68 -2.00 4.15
N VAL A 14 8.26 -0.96 4.78
CA VAL A 14 9.47 -1.09 5.58
C VAL A 14 9.30 -2.09 6.73
N ASP A 15 8.16 -2.08 7.42
CA ASP A 15 7.91 -2.92 8.60
C ASP A 15 7.93 -4.41 8.23
N SER A 16 7.15 -4.80 7.22
CA SER A 16 7.15 -6.18 6.71
C SER A 16 8.52 -6.61 6.16
N SER A 17 9.26 -5.68 5.57
CA SER A 17 10.61 -5.92 5.05
C SER A 17 11.61 -6.19 6.16
N VAL A 18 11.58 -5.38 7.23
CA VAL A 18 12.45 -5.56 8.40
C VAL A 18 12.14 -6.89 9.09
N VAL A 19 10.88 -7.19 9.32
CA VAL A 19 10.47 -8.47 9.93
C VAL A 19 10.92 -9.67 9.09
N THR A 20 10.81 -9.57 7.76
CA THR A 20 11.29 -10.62 6.85
C THR A 20 12.79 -10.84 7.00
N MET A 21 13.60 -9.76 7.04
CA MET A 21 15.04 -9.88 7.22
C MET A 21 15.44 -10.43 8.59
N LEU A 22 14.77 -9.98 9.66
CA LEU A 22 14.98 -10.52 11.01
C LEU A 22 14.64 -12.01 11.05
N GLY A 23 13.49 -12.37 10.49
CA GLY A 23 13.06 -13.77 10.37
C GLY A 23 14.04 -14.62 9.56
N HIS A 24 14.52 -14.11 8.43
CA HIS A 24 15.51 -14.79 7.61
C HIS A 24 16.83 -15.05 8.38
N LYS A 25 17.36 -14.03 9.07
CA LYS A 25 18.57 -14.18 9.90
C LYS A 25 18.39 -15.17 11.05
N ALA A 26 17.22 -15.17 11.70
CA ALA A 26 16.96 -16.03 12.87
C ALA A 26 16.57 -17.47 12.50
N LEU A 27 15.89 -17.67 11.40
CA LEU A 27 15.21 -18.94 11.06
C LEU A 27 15.79 -19.63 9.83
N GLY A 28 16.47 -18.89 8.94
CA GLY A 28 17.03 -19.42 7.70
C GLY A 28 15.95 -20.11 6.85
N ALA A 29 16.20 -21.32 6.42
CA ALA A 29 15.30 -22.12 5.58
C ALA A 29 13.93 -22.45 6.20
N ARG A 30 13.76 -22.23 7.51
CA ARG A 30 12.46 -22.43 8.19
C ARG A 30 11.50 -21.28 7.96
N LEU A 31 11.95 -20.11 7.51
CA LEU A 31 11.10 -19.02 7.11
C LEU A 31 10.56 -19.26 5.70
N LYS A 32 9.26 -19.17 5.54
CA LYS A 32 8.56 -19.10 4.26
C LYS A 32 8.06 -17.69 4.05
N THR A 33 8.51 -17.05 2.99
CA THR A 33 8.19 -15.65 2.70
C THR A 33 7.31 -15.57 1.48
N TYR A 34 6.14 -14.97 1.64
CA TYR A 34 5.17 -14.76 0.57
C TYR A 34 4.97 -13.28 0.30
N PHE A 35 4.89 -12.93 -0.98
CA PHE A 35 4.35 -11.65 -1.43
C PHE A 35 2.98 -11.92 -2.07
N ILE A 36 1.92 -11.36 -1.48
CA ILE A 36 0.56 -11.53 -2.01
C ILE A 36 0.31 -10.44 -3.04
N ASP A 37 0.28 -10.84 -4.32
CA ASP A 37 -0.12 -9.95 -5.39
C ASP A 37 -1.65 -9.86 -5.43
N ASN A 38 -2.15 -8.75 -4.89
CA ASN A 38 -3.57 -8.45 -4.79
C ASN A 38 -4.14 -7.70 -6.01
N GLY A 39 -3.33 -7.44 -7.04
CA GLY A 39 -3.73 -6.72 -8.24
C GLY A 39 -3.97 -5.22 -8.09
N ILE A 40 -3.88 -4.66 -6.88
CA ILE A 40 -4.11 -3.23 -6.58
C ILE A 40 -2.83 -2.46 -6.19
N MET A 41 -1.67 -3.07 -6.37
CA MET A 41 -0.36 -2.47 -6.11
C MET A 41 0.12 -1.57 -7.27
N ARG A 42 1.20 -0.83 -7.03
CA ARG A 42 1.91 -0.07 -8.07
C ARG A 42 2.39 -0.97 -9.21
N GLN A 43 2.69 -0.37 -10.34
CA GLN A 43 3.20 -1.10 -11.51
C GLN A 43 4.52 -1.81 -11.20
N GLY A 44 4.56 -3.12 -11.45
CA GLY A 44 5.76 -3.95 -11.29
C GLY A 44 6.24 -4.12 -9.84
N GLU A 45 5.48 -3.68 -8.84
CA GLU A 45 5.88 -3.71 -7.44
C GLU A 45 6.15 -5.13 -6.92
N PRO A 46 5.33 -6.16 -7.20
CA PRO A 46 5.60 -7.52 -6.74
C PRO A 46 6.98 -8.02 -7.19
N GLN A 47 7.30 -7.89 -8.47
CA GLN A 47 8.56 -8.34 -9.02
C GLN A 47 9.75 -7.53 -8.46
N LYS A 48 9.60 -6.21 -8.36
CA LYS A 48 10.64 -5.34 -7.78
C LYS A 48 11.02 -5.76 -6.36
N ILE A 49 10.04 -6.08 -5.53
CA ILE A 49 10.28 -6.55 -4.15
C ILE A 49 11.00 -7.90 -4.15
N VAL A 50 10.53 -8.85 -4.97
CA VAL A 50 11.21 -10.16 -5.09
C VAL A 50 12.66 -10.02 -5.52
N ASP A 51 12.95 -9.17 -6.49
CA ASP A 51 14.32 -8.95 -6.99
C ASP A 51 15.22 -8.31 -5.93
N ILE A 52 14.70 -7.37 -5.14
CA ILE A 52 15.43 -6.78 -4.01
C ILE A 52 15.79 -7.86 -3.00
N PHE A 53 14.81 -8.64 -2.54
CA PHE A 53 15.03 -9.65 -1.51
C PHE A 53 15.85 -10.83 -2.00
N LYS A 54 15.78 -11.19 -3.28
CA LYS A 54 16.67 -12.16 -3.91
C LYS A 54 18.15 -11.75 -3.80
N LYS A 55 18.44 -10.46 -4.03
CA LYS A 55 19.82 -9.92 -3.85
C LYS A 55 20.29 -9.98 -2.39
N LEU A 56 19.36 -9.95 -1.44
CA LEU A 56 19.63 -10.09 0.00
C LEU A 56 19.65 -11.55 0.48
N GLY A 57 19.58 -12.52 -0.44
CA GLY A 57 19.60 -13.95 -0.13
C GLY A 57 18.26 -14.52 0.37
N VAL A 58 17.18 -13.75 0.30
CA VAL A 58 15.86 -14.19 0.75
C VAL A 58 15.01 -14.63 -0.45
N LYS A 59 14.52 -15.88 -0.38
CA LYS A 59 13.55 -16.38 -1.37
C LYS A 59 12.15 -15.88 -1.01
N VAL A 60 11.55 -15.08 -1.90
CA VAL A 60 10.16 -14.61 -1.79
C VAL A 60 9.33 -15.30 -2.86
N GLU A 61 8.21 -15.89 -2.47
CA GLU A 61 7.26 -16.53 -3.38
C GLU A 61 6.08 -15.58 -3.64
N ILE A 62 5.81 -15.28 -4.92
CA ILE A 62 4.64 -14.47 -5.31
C ILE A 62 3.41 -15.38 -5.34
N THR A 63 2.38 -15.00 -4.59
CA THR A 63 1.06 -15.63 -4.66
C THR A 63 0.13 -14.69 -5.41
N ASN A 64 -0.35 -15.12 -6.58
CA ASN A 64 -1.37 -14.38 -7.31
C ASN A 64 -2.73 -14.58 -6.64
N ALA A 65 -3.30 -13.49 -6.13
CA ALA A 65 -4.61 -13.45 -5.49
C ALA A 65 -5.51 -12.34 -6.10
N GLN A 66 -5.15 -11.81 -7.27
CA GLN A 66 -5.81 -10.66 -7.88
C GLN A 66 -7.32 -10.88 -8.02
N ASP A 67 -7.74 -12.03 -8.54
CA ASP A 67 -9.16 -12.34 -8.75
C ASP A 67 -9.96 -12.37 -7.43
N GLU A 68 -9.34 -12.84 -6.35
CA GLU A 68 -9.96 -12.90 -5.03
C GLU A 68 -10.21 -11.48 -4.49
N PHE A 69 -9.21 -10.60 -4.61
CA PHE A 69 -9.35 -9.21 -4.18
C PHE A 69 -10.34 -8.41 -5.04
N PHE A 70 -10.31 -8.56 -6.36
CA PHE A 70 -11.30 -7.88 -7.22
C PHE A 70 -12.71 -8.41 -7.00
N ARG A 71 -12.88 -9.68 -6.69
CA ARG A 71 -14.18 -10.26 -6.31
C ARG A 71 -14.69 -9.68 -5.00
N ALA A 72 -13.83 -9.57 -3.98
CA ALA A 72 -14.18 -8.98 -2.69
C ALA A 72 -14.51 -7.49 -2.80
N LEU A 73 -13.87 -6.75 -3.69
CA LEU A 73 -14.09 -5.32 -3.92
C LEU A 73 -15.31 -5.03 -4.83
N LYS A 74 -15.90 -6.06 -5.45
CA LYS A 74 -16.96 -5.89 -6.44
C LYS A 74 -18.17 -5.18 -5.85
N GLY A 75 -18.51 -4.03 -6.42
CA GLY A 75 -19.70 -3.26 -6.04
C GLY A 75 -19.49 -2.31 -4.85
N LEU A 76 -18.43 -2.45 -4.08
CA LEU A 76 -18.18 -1.61 -2.92
C LEU A 76 -17.80 -0.19 -3.33
N ILE A 77 -18.39 0.79 -2.63
CA ILE A 77 -18.15 2.21 -2.83
C ILE A 77 -17.54 2.83 -1.58
N ASP A 78 -18.06 2.45 -0.42
CA ASP A 78 -17.64 2.99 0.87
C ASP A 78 -16.16 2.65 1.18
N PRO A 79 -15.35 3.61 1.63
CA PRO A 79 -13.94 3.41 1.95
C PRO A 79 -13.69 2.40 3.08
N GLY A 80 -14.56 2.40 4.09
CA GLY A 80 -14.48 1.47 5.22
C GLY A 80 -14.75 0.04 4.76
N GLU A 81 -15.80 -0.18 3.96
CA GLU A 81 -16.13 -1.49 3.39
C GLU A 81 -15.01 -2.01 2.49
N LYS A 82 -14.41 -1.16 1.63
CA LYS A 82 -13.27 -1.56 0.81
C LYS A 82 -12.09 -2.00 1.66
N ARG A 83 -11.76 -1.24 2.72
CA ARG A 83 -10.66 -1.58 3.63
C ARG A 83 -10.92 -2.89 4.34
N GLU A 84 -12.13 -3.09 4.83
CA GLU A 84 -12.54 -4.32 5.51
C GLU A 84 -12.44 -5.52 4.56
N ALA A 85 -12.99 -5.42 3.35
CA ALA A 85 -12.94 -6.47 2.33
C ALA A 85 -11.50 -6.87 1.99
N ILE A 86 -10.60 -5.89 1.81
CA ILE A 86 -9.18 -6.15 1.54
C ILE A 86 -8.52 -6.86 2.72
N THR A 87 -8.82 -6.42 3.94
CA THR A 87 -8.25 -7.00 5.16
C THR A 87 -8.69 -8.44 5.34
N GLN A 88 -9.99 -8.72 5.20
CA GLN A 88 -10.54 -10.08 5.31
C GLN A 88 -9.97 -11.00 4.23
N THR A 89 -9.96 -10.56 2.98
CA THR A 89 -9.38 -11.35 1.88
C THR A 89 -7.90 -11.64 2.12
N PHE A 90 -7.13 -10.64 2.58
CA PHE A 90 -5.70 -10.81 2.84
C PHE A 90 -5.46 -11.84 3.94
N TYR A 91 -6.00 -11.62 5.15
CA TYR A 91 -5.65 -12.41 6.32
C TYR A 91 -6.39 -13.74 6.39
N LYS A 92 -7.70 -13.74 6.15
CA LYS A 92 -8.52 -14.94 6.29
C LYS A 92 -8.42 -15.86 5.08
N ASP A 93 -8.66 -15.32 3.90
CA ASP A 93 -8.82 -16.17 2.71
C ASP A 93 -7.46 -16.58 2.13
N VAL A 94 -6.62 -15.60 1.77
CA VAL A 94 -5.35 -15.86 1.08
C VAL A 94 -4.27 -16.31 2.05
N PHE A 95 -4.01 -15.51 3.08
CA PHE A 95 -2.91 -15.81 3.99
C PHE A 95 -3.19 -17.03 4.88
N GLY A 96 -4.43 -17.19 5.38
CA GLY A 96 -4.84 -18.38 6.12
C GLY A 96 -4.63 -19.68 5.31
N ARG A 97 -4.96 -19.66 4.01
CA ARG A 97 -4.67 -20.76 3.08
C ARG A 97 -3.17 -21.04 2.95
N LEU A 98 -2.33 -19.99 2.80
CA LEU A 98 -0.87 -20.15 2.72
C LEU A 98 -0.27 -20.73 4.00
N VAL A 99 -0.73 -20.29 5.16
CA VAL A 99 -0.31 -20.86 6.46
C VAL A 99 -0.62 -22.35 6.50
N THR A 100 -1.85 -22.73 6.19
CA THR A 100 -2.29 -24.12 6.18
C THR A 100 -1.45 -24.98 5.21
N GLN A 101 -1.26 -24.51 3.98
CA GLN A 101 -0.49 -25.22 2.95
C GLN A 101 1.00 -25.35 3.31
N SER A 102 1.57 -24.35 4.01
CA SER A 102 2.97 -24.39 4.44
C SER A 102 3.23 -25.35 5.61
N GLY A 103 2.18 -25.73 6.35
CA GLY A 103 2.28 -26.45 7.62
C GLY A 103 2.92 -25.61 8.74
N ALA A 104 2.99 -24.29 8.58
CA ALA A 104 3.50 -23.38 9.61
C ALA A 104 2.46 -23.16 10.71
N LYS A 105 2.95 -22.97 11.94
CA LYS A 105 2.11 -22.65 13.11
C LYS A 105 2.38 -21.24 13.66
N HIS A 106 3.24 -20.49 13.01
CA HIS A 106 3.63 -19.16 13.44
C HIS A 106 3.66 -18.21 12.26
N LEU A 107 3.17 -16.99 12.49
CA LEU A 107 3.25 -15.84 11.59
C LEU A 107 4.21 -14.81 12.18
N LEU A 108 5.15 -14.33 11.38
CA LEU A 108 5.88 -13.10 11.67
C LEU A 108 5.13 -11.92 11.10
N GLN A 109 4.83 -10.93 11.93
CA GLN A 109 4.06 -9.74 11.56
C GLN A 109 4.81 -8.46 11.89
N GLY A 110 4.64 -7.46 11.04
CA GLY A 110 5.33 -6.17 11.13
C GLY A 110 4.56 -5.11 11.90
N THR A 111 3.80 -5.48 12.93
CA THR A 111 3.14 -4.54 13.84
C THR A 111 4.17 -3.71 14.58
N ILE A 112 3.96 -2.40 14.66
CA ILE A 112 4.81 -1.45 15.38
C ILE A 112 4.02 -0.74 16.49
N LEU A 113 4.71 -0.08 17.41
CA LEU A 113 4.09 0.61 18.54
C LEU A 113 3.04 1.65 18.08
N THR A 114 3.30 2.34 16.98
CA THR A 114 2.37 3.33 16.43
C THR A 114 1.03 2.68 16.00
N ASP A 115 1.05 1.46 15.46
CA ASP A 115 -0.18 0.74 15.07
C ASP A 115 -1.03 0.43 16.32
N VAL A 116 -0.38 0.04 17.41
CA VAL A 116 -1.03 -0.23 18.69
C VAL A 116 -1.62 1.07 19.28
N ASP A 117 -0.80 2.14 19.35
CA ASP A 117 -1.23 3.44 19.88
C ASP A 117 -2.46 3.97 19.11
N GLU A 118 -2.43 3.94 17.77
CA GLU A 118 -3.54 4.40 16.92
C GLU A 118 -4.82 3.57 17.09
N THR A 119 -4.69 2.27 17.29
CA THR A 119 -5.83 1.37 17.50
C THR A 119 -6.45 1.59 18.89
N VAL A 120 -5.64 1.65 19.95
CA VAL A 120 -6.10 1.89 21.33
C VAL A 120 -6.77 3.26 21.46
N ALA A 121 -6.22 4.28 20.80
CA ALA A 121 -6.79 5.63 20.79
C ALA A 121 -8.07 5.76 19.92
N GLY A 122 -8.48 4.71 19.20
CA GLY A 122 -9.63 4.74 18.31
C GLY A 122 -9.45 5.67 17.08
N ILE A 123 -8.22 6.15 16.84
CA ILE A 123 -7.89 7.05 15.72
C ILE A 123 -7.98 6.30 14.40
N LYS A 124 -7.48 5.06 14.38
CA LYS A 124 -7.47 4.22 13.19
C LYS A 124 -7.53 2.75 13.61
N ARG A 125 -8.43 2.00 12.99
CA ARG A 125 -8.50 0.56 13.20
C ARG A 125 -7.39 -0.10 12.37
N GLN A 126 -6.33 -0.57 13.01
CA GLN A 126 -5.24 -1.27 12.35
C GLN A 126 -5.62 -2.75 12.20
N HIS A 127 -5.53 -3.25 10.99
CA HIS A 127 -5.89 -4.63 10.65
C HIS A 127 -4.90 -5.68 11.15
N ASN A 128 -3.73 -5.26 11.60
CA ASN A 128 -2.67 -6.11 12.11
C ASN A 128 -2.60 -6.16 13.65
N VAL A 129 -3.51 -5.50 14.37
CA VAL A 129 -3.51 -5.43 15.84
C VAL A 129 -4.65 -6.29 16.39
N PHE A 130 -4.48 -7.62 16.29
CA PHE A 130 -5.55 -8.57 16.62
C PHE A 130 -5.87 -8.63 18.10
N GLU A 131 -4.85 -8.67 18.95
CA GLU A 131 -5.03 -8.78 20.40
C GLU A 131 -5.82 -7.59 20.98
N GLN A 132 -5.52 -6.37 20.53
CA GLN A 132 -6.21 -5.15 20.92
C GLN A 132 -7.66 -5.09 20.39
N LEU A 133 -7.96 -5.87 19.35
CA LEU A 133 -9.32 -6.05 18.81
C LEU A 133 -10.08 -7.19 19.48
N GLY A 134 -9.49 -7.86 20.47
CA GLY A 134 -10.07 -9.01 21.14
C GLY A 134 -10.14 -10.27 20.25
N ILE A 135 -9.33 -10.34 19.21
CA ILE A 135 -9.25 -11.49 18.32
C ILE A 135 -8.05 -12.34 18.75
N ASP A 136 -8.31 -13.57 19.18
CA ASP A 136 -7.24 -14.56 19.36
C ASP A 136 -6.89 -15.22 18.01
N PRO A 137 -5.69 -14.95 17.46
CA PRO A 137 -5.32 -15.48 16.14
C PRO A 137 -5.20 -16.99 16.13
N GLN A 138 -4.90 -17.61 17.27
CA GLN A 138 -4.75 -19.06 17.32
C GLN A 138 -6.11 -19.76 17.21
N SER A 139 -7.13 -19.25 17.89
CA SER A 139 -8.49 -19.82 17.81
C SER A 139 -9.17 -19.45 16.50
N THR A 140 -8.93 -18.24 15.99
CA THR A 140 -9.59 -17.71 14.78
C THR A 140 -8.95 -18.21 13.49
N PHE A 141 -7.61 -18.29 13.44
CA PHE A 141 -6.85 -18.56 12.21
C PHE A 141 -5.92 -19.79 12.32
N GLY A 142 -5.81 -20.42 13.48
CA GLY A 142 -5.00 -21.62 13.70
C GLY A 142 -3.49 -21.39 13.78
N TYR A 143 -3.00 -20.16 13.95
CA TYR A 143 -1.58 -19.83 14.10
C TYR A 143 -1.30 -18.81 15.20
N LYS A 144 -0.06 -18.83 15.71
CA LYS A 144 0.44 -17.83 16.66
C LYS A 144 1.15 -16.70 15.92
N ILE A 145 0.95 -15.47 16.38
CA ILE A 145 1.64 -14.30 15.83
C ILE A 145 2.89 -13.99 16.65
N ILE A 146 3.94 -13.59 15.96
CA ILE A 146 5.21 -13.11 16.53
C ILE A 146 5.45 -11.73 15.94
N GLU A 147 5.54 -10.71 16.80
CA GLU A 147 5.62 -9.29 16.45
C GLU A 147 6.94 -8.69 16.93
N PRO A 148 8.05 -8.88 16.20
CA PRO A 148 9.38 -8.47 16.67
C PRO A 148 9.54 -6.96 16.81
N LEU A 149 8.69 -6.15 16.17
CA LEU A 149 8.79 -4.69 16.11
C LEU A 149 7.78 -3.96 17.00
N ILE A 150 6.95 -4.67 17.76
CA ILE A 150 5.80 -4.09 18.49
C ILE A 150 6.19 -2.96 19.46
N GLN A 151 7.42 -2.95 19.95
CA GLN A 151 7.93 -1.90 20.84
C GLN A 151 8.62 -0.74 20.11
N LEU A 152 8.75 -0.81 18.80
CA LEU A 152 9.45 0.20 18.01
C LEU A 152 8.49 1.18 17.36
N ARG A 153 8.88 2.45 17.32
CA ARG A 153 8.28 3.47 16.48
C ARG A 153 8.91 3.47 15.09
N LYS A 154 8.32 4.20 14.15
CA LYS A 154 8.73 4.19 12.75
C LYS A 154 10.20 4.57 12.50
N ASP A 155 10.72 5.51 13.27
CA ASP A 155 12.13 5.90 13.23
C ASP A 155 13.07 4.77 13.70
N GLY A 156 12.68 4.05 14.76
CA GLY A 156 13.39 2.86 15.22
C GLY A 156 13.40 1.75 14.18
N VAL A 157 12.27 1.51 13.52
CA VAL A 157 12.18 0.51 12.43
C VAL A 157 13.10 0.86 11.25
N ARG A 158 13.19 2.16 10.87
CA ARG A 158 14.09 2.61 9.81
C ARG A 158 15.56 2.38 10.18
N LYS A 159 15.97 2.66 11.43
CA LYS A 159 17.33 2.36 11.92
C LYS A 159 17.65 0.85 11.85
N VAL A 160 16.68 0.00 12.22
CA VAL A 160 16.83 -1.45 12.10
C VAL A 160 16.94 -1.86 10.62
N ALA A 161 16.15 -1.25 9.73
CA ALA A 161 16.22 -1.51 8.29
C ALA A 161 17.61 -1.20 7.72
N GLU A 162 18.19 -0.06 8.10
CA GLU A 162 19.53 0.36 7.71
C GLU A 162 20.59 -0.62 8.24
N ALA A 163 20.52 -0.98 9.52
CA ALA A 163 21.43 -1.95 10.15
C ALA A 163 21.33 -3.35 9.51
N LEU A 164 20.19 -3.69 8.92
CA LEU A 164 19.98 -4.92 8.15
C LEU A 164 20.39 -4.82 6.68
N SER A 165 20.99 -3.68 6.26
CA SER A 165 21.39 -3.39 4.88
C SER A 165 20.25 -3.46 3.87
N LEU A 166 19.03 -3.13 4.30
CA LEU A 166 17.92 -2.92 3.37
C LEU A 166 18.21 -1.67 2.52
N PRO A 167 17.88 -1.68 1.22
CA PRO A 167 18.12 -0.51 0.39
C PRO A 167 17.24 0.67 0.78
N GLU A 168 17.73 1.87 0.54
CA GLU A 168 17.04 3.12 0.83
C GLU A 168 15.64 3.19 0.21
N SER A 169 15.48 2.62 -0.98
CA SER A 169 14.18 2.51 -1.67
C SER A 169 13.10 1.71 -0.90
N ILE A 170 13.48 0.99 0.17
CA ILE A 170 12.56 0.30 1.09
C ILE A 170 12.28 1.16 2.31
N PHE A 171 13.32 1.68 3.01
CA PHE A 171 13.10 2.33 4.30
C PHE A 171 12.83 3.84 4.21
N ASN A 172 13.20 4.51 3.12
CA ASN A 172 12.84 5.90 2.81
C ASN A 172 11.64 6.01 1.85
N ARG A 173 10.93 4.91 1.65
CA ARG A 173 9.78 4.90 0.77
C ARG A 173 8.67 5.83 1.28
N MET A 174 8.10 6.60 0.35
CA MET A 174 6.92 7.42 0.60
C MET A 174 5.77 6.57 1.16
N PRO A 175 4.98 7.09 2.12
CA PRO A 175 3.82 6.41 2.66
C PRO A 175 2.88 5.91 1.54
N PHE A 176 2.39 4.70 1.70
CA PHE A 176 1.42 4.10 0.79
C PHE A 176 0.32 3.43 1.62
N PRO A 177 -0.96 3.64 1.28
CA PRO A 177 -2.05 3.18 2.12
C PRO A 177 -2.17 1.65 2.10
N GLY A 178 -2.67 1.06 3.20
CA GLY A 178 -2.93 -0.39 3.27
C GLY A 178 -3.84 -0.91 2.16
N PRO A 179 -4.94 -0.20 1.80
CA PRO A 179 -5.79 -0.55 0.65
C PRO A 179 -5.14 -0.31 -0.72
N ALA A 180 -3.86 0.05 -0.78
CA ALA A 180 -3.09 0.29 -2.00
C ALA A 180 -3.80 1.28 -2.96
N LEU A 181 -3.76 1.04 -4.27
CA LEU A 181 -4.38 1.94 -5.27
C LEU A 181 -5.91 1.98 -5.19
N SER A 182 -6.57 1.02 -4.52
CA SER A 182 -8.03 1.09 -4.36
C SER A 182 -8.46 2.28 -3.50
N ALA A 183 -7.59 2.78 -2.60
CA ALA A 183 -7.80 4.02 -1.84
C ALA A 183 -7.74 5.29 -2.71
N ARG A 184 -7.29 5.16 -3.95
CA ARG A 184 -7.14 6.25 -4.93
C ARG A 184 -8.13 6.15 -6.08
N VAL A 185 -9.13 5.27 -5.96
CA VAL A 185 -10.26 5.15 -6.88
C VAL A 185 -11.53 5.53 -6.13
N ILE A 186 -12.08 6.70 -6.44
CA ILE A 186 -13.37 7.12 -5.90
C ILE A 186 -14.48 6.29 -6.56
N GLY A 187 -15.43 5.80 -5.76
CA GLY A 187 -16.49 4.91 -6.23
C GLY A 187 -16.05 3.45 -6.38
N LYS A 188 -16.70 2.71 -7.26
CA LYS A 188 -16.46 1.27 -7.47
C LYS A 188 -15.05 1.00 -8.02
N VAL A 189 -14.39 0.01 -7.48
CA VAL A 189 -13.08 -0.45 -7.93
C VAL A 189 -13.25 -1.52 -9.02
N THR A 190 -12.54 -1.34 -10.14
CA THR A 190 -12.44 -2.32 -11.23
C THR A 190 -10.99 -2.45 -11.65
N GLN A 191 -10.63 -3.53 -12.32
CA GLN A 191 -9.29 -3.73 -12.84
C GLN A 191 -8.89 -2.61 -13.82
N GLU A 192 -9.81 -2.16 -14.66
CA GLU A 192 -9.60 -1.04 -15.59
C GLU A 192 -9.25 0.25 -14.84
N LYS A 193 -10.05 0.61 -13.81
CA LYS A 193 -9.79 1.80 -12.97
C LYS A 193 -8.46 1.70 -12.22
N ILE A 194 -8.11 0.52 -11.72
CA ILE A 194 -6.81 0.29 -11.09
C ILE A 194 -5.68 0.47 -12.11
N ASN A 195 -5.82 -0.02 -13.32
CA ASN A 195 -4.81 0.20 -14.37
C ASN A 195 -4.67 1.68 -14.72
N THR A 196 -5.78 2.41 -14.82
CA THR A 196 -5.80 3.86 -15.05
C THR A 196 -5.04 4.60 -13.94
N VAL A 197 -5.41 4.39 -12.68
CA VAL A 197 -4.76 5.07 -11.54
C VAL A 197 -3.30 4.61 -11.35
N ARG A 198 -2.96 3.40 -11.76
CA ARG A 198 -1.59 2.87 -11.73
C ARG A 198 -0.67 3.61 -12.70
N ILE A 199 -1.13 3.85 -13.93
CA ILE A 199 -0.38 4.64 -14.92
C ILE A 199 -0.25 6.08 -14.43
N ALA A 200 -1.34 6.68 -13.95
CA ALA A 200 -1.33 8.04 -13.41
C ALA A 200 -0.40 8.17 -12.19
N THR A 201 -0.40 7.20 -11.28
CA THR A 201 0.51 7.16 -10.12
C THR A 201 1.96 7.14 -10.56
N ARG A 202 2.32 6.32 -11.55
CA ARG A 202 3.68 6.28 -12.11
C ARG A 202 4.12 7.63 -12.65
N ILE A 203 3.24 8.30 -13.40
CA ILE A 203 3.53 9.64 -13.97
C ILE A 203 3.79 10.65 -12.85
N VAL A 204 2.94 10.68 -11.81
CA VAL A 204 3.12 11.57 -10.66
C VAL A 204 4.42 11.28 -9.93
N GLU A 205 4.74 10.00 -9.69
CA GLU A 205 5.97 9.59 -9.01
C GLU A 205 7.22 9.96 -9.81
N GLU A 206 7.20 9.86 -11.13
CA GLU A 206 8.31 10.28 -12.00
C GLU A 206 8.48 11.80 -12.03
N GLU A 207 7.38 12.55 -12.20
CA GLU A 207 7.44 14.01 -12.37
C GLU A 207 7.66 14.77 -11.05
N LEU A 208 7.26 14.21 -9.90
CA LEU A 208 7.41 14.89 -8.61
C LEU A 208 8.54 14.32 -7.74
N SER A 209 9.33 13.37 -8.26
CA SER A 209 10.45 12.75 -7.52
C SER A 209 11.51 13.74 -7.05
N PHE A 210 11.64 14.92 -7.70
CA PHE A 210 12.56 15.97 -7.31
C PHE A 210 12.07 16.79 -6.10
N THR A 211 10.77 16.69 -5.77
CA THR A 211 10.21 17.43 -4.64
C THR A 211 10.61 16.77 -3.31
N LYS A 212 10.64 17.58 -2.25
CA LYS A 212 10.79 17.07 -0.87
C LYS A 212 9.44 16.87 -0.19
N ALA A 213 8.37 16.81 -0.98
CA ALA A 213 7.02 16.64 -0.49
C ALA A 213 6.89 15.35 0.34
N PHE A 214 6.09 15.43 1.39
CA PHE A 214 5.82 14.28 2.27
C PHE A 214 5.13 13.13 1.52
N GLN A 215 4.17 13.48 0.64
CA GLN A 215 3.45 12.50 -0.18
C GLN A 215 2.85 13.16 -1.42
N TYR A 216 2.87 12.45 -2.52
CA TYR A 216 2.15 12.83 -3.75
C TYR A 216 1.44 11.61 -4.35
N MET A 217 0.34 11.86 -5.05
CA MET A 217 -0.50 10.80 -5.60
C MET A 217 -1.41 11.28 -6.73
N ALA A 218 -1.88 10.33 -7.52
CA ALA A 218 -2.98 10.50 -8.46
C ALA A 218 -4.24 9.83 -7.92
N ILE A 219 -5.38 10.47 -8.06
CA ILE A 219 -6.69 9.98 -7.66
C ILE A 219 -7.60 9.96 -8.87
N LEU A 220 -8.27 8.84 -9.10
CA LEU A 220 -9.27 8.70 -10.15
C LEU A 220 -10.65 9.02 -9.60
N HIS A 221 -11.27 10.06 -10.14
CA HIS A 221 -12.64 10.42 -9.83
C HIS A 221 -13.64 9.45 -10.48
N ASN A 222 -14.80 9.30 -9.84
CA ASN A 222 -15.86 8.44 -10.37
C ASN A 222 -16.64 9.14 -11.49
N ASP A 223 -16.76 10.45 -11.41
CA ASP A 223 -17.52 11.25 -12.35
C ASP A 223 -16.74 11.41 -13.66
N ARG A 224 -17.49 11.51 -14.74
CA ARG A 224 -16.96 11.84 -16.04
C ARG A 224 -17.18 13.30 -16.36
N VAL A 225 -16.28 13.89 -17.10
CA VAL A 225 -16.31 15.30 -17.49
C VAL A 225 -16.24 15.46 -19.02
N THR A 226 -16.80 16.52 -19.52
CA THR A 226 -16.73 16.83 -20.95
C THR A 226 -15.32 17.31 -21.28
N GLY A 227 -14.74 16.77 -22.33
CA GLY A 227 -13.49 17.18 -22.93
C GLY A 227 -13.57 17.23 -24.45
N MET A 228 -12.45 17.46 -25.08
CA MET A 228 -12.29 17.41 -26.54
C MET A 228 -11.16 16.47 -26.88
N ARG A 229 -11.38 15.54 -27.81
CA ARG A 229 -10.36 14.64 -28.32
C ARG A 229 -10.48 14.55 -29.84
N GLU A 230 -9.38 14.78 -30.54
CA GLU A 230 -9.34 14.77 -32.02
C GLU A 230 -10.44 15.65 -32.66
N GLY A 231 -10.67 16.83 -32.07
CA GLY A 231 -11.66 17.78 -32.56
C GLY A 231 -13.13 17.41 -32.27
N LYS A 232 -13.38 16.30 -31.58
CA LYS A 232 -14.74 15.87 -31.21
C LYS A 232 -14.96 15.99 -29.69
N ARG A 233 -16.22 16.21 -29.30
CA ARG A 233 -16.59 16.18 -27.89
C ARG A 233 -16.41 14.77 -27.35
N ASP A 234 -15.71 14.63 -26.23
CA ASP A 234 -15.47 13.40 -25.49
C ASP A 234 -16.02 13.53 -24.06
N PHE A 235 -16.42 12.42 -23.45
CA PHE A 235 -16.91 12.36 -22.09
C PHE A 235 -16.05 11.39 -21.30
N GLY A 236 -14.95 11.92 -20.73
CA GLY A 236 -13.84 11.15 -20.23
C GLY A 236 -13.62 11.24 -18.72
N LEU A 237 -12.52 10.64 -18.29
CA LEU A 237 -12.12 10.54 -16.90
C LEU A 237 -11.44 11.81 -16.41
N GLN A 238 -11.52 12.05 -15.09
CA GLN A 238 -10.80 13.11 -14.39
C GLN A 238 -9.81 12.50 -13.41
N ILE A 239 -8.57 12.99 -13.44
CA ILE A 239 -7.53 12.69 -12.46
C ILE A 239 -7.28 13.92 -11.60
N GLU A 240 -7.33 13.72 -10.29
CA GLU A 240 -6.87 14.71 -9.31
C GLU A 240 -5.44 14.37 -8.89
N ILE A 241 -4.58 15.36 -8.87
CA ILE A 241 -3.22 15.27 -8.33
C ILE A 241 -3.22 15.89 -6.94
N ARG A 242 -2.67 15.17 -5.97
CA ARG A 242 -2.36 15.68 -4.64
C ARG A 242 -0.86 15.63 -4.41
N CYS A 243 -0.30 16.71 -3.88
CA CYS A 243 1.07 16.78 -3.41
C CYS A 243 1.07 17.53 -2.08
N TRP A 244 1.64 16.93 -1.04
CA TRP A 244 1.48 17.39 0.32
C TRP A 244 2.82 17.63 1.01
N ASP A 245 2.93 18.78 1.67
CA ASP A 245 3.95 19.05 2.66
C ASP A 245 3.39 18.77 4.05
N SER A 246 4.12 17.97 4.83
CA SER A 246 3.75 17.60 6.19
C SER A 246 4.97 17.11 6.96
N VAL A 247 4.89 17.18 8.29
CA VAL A 247 5.90 16.59 9.18
C VAL A 247 5.45 15.20 9.66
N ASP A 248 4.19 15.08 10.05
CA ASP A 248 3.67 13.91 10.77
C ASP A 248 2.34 13.37 10.24
N ALA A 249 1.90 13.84 9.09
CA ALA A 249 0.61 13.55 8.46
C ALA A 249 -0.63 14.01 9.24
N ARG A 250 -0.51 14.66 10.40
CA ARG A 250 -1.66 15.19 11.15
C ARG A 250 -2.19 16.46 10.53
N LYS A 251 -1.27 17.37 10.15
CA LYS A 251 -1.54 18.56 9.38
C LYS A 251 -0.75 18.50 8.08
N ALA A 252 -1.35 18.93 7.00
CA ALA A 252 -0.68 18.99 5.70
C ALA A 252 -1.18 20.19 4.89
N THR A 253 -0.27 20.77 4.12
CA THR A 253 -0.56 21.83 3.15
C THR A 253 -0.24 21.33 1.75
N PRO A 254 -0.95 21.77 0.71
CA PRO A 254 -0.56 21.49 -0.66
C PRO A 254 0.85 22.04 -0.94
N THR A 255 1.70 21.20 -1.54
CA THR A 255 3.03 21.65 -1.99
C THR A 255 2.88 22.68 -3.10
N GLU A 256 3.59 23.78 -3.02
CA GLU A 256 3.61 24.77 -4.09
C GLU A 256 4.38 24.21 -5.29
N LEU A 257 3.68 23.98 -6.39
CA LEU A 257 4.25 23.52 -7.65
C LEU A 257 4.21 24.63 -8.68
N SER A 258 5.28 24.78 -9.47
CA SER A 258 5.30 25.75 -10.57
C SER A 258 4.22 25.39 -11.60
N TYR A 259 3.68 26.41 -12.26
CA TYR A 259 2.70 26.20 -13.33
C TYR A 259 3.27 25.33 -14.46
N GLU A 260 4.57 25.43 -14.73
CA GLU A 260 5.27 24.60 -15.71
C GLU A 260 5.22 23.11 -15.31
N THR A 261 5.49 22.79 -14.03
CA THR A 261 5.37 21.42 -13.50
C THR A 261 3.94 20.88 -13.64
N LEU A 262 2.95 21.69 -13.27
CA LEU A 262 1.53 21.31 -13.40
C LEU A 262 1.15 21.10 -14.87
N LYS A 263 1.61 21.94 -15.79
CA LYS A 263 1.37 21.79 -17.23
C LYS A 263 2.02 20.53 -17.78
N LYS A 264 3.24 20.19 -17.35
CA LYS A 264 3.94 18.98 -17.76
C LYS A 264 3.20 17.73 -17.26
N LEU A 265 2.80 17.70 -15.98
CA LEU A 265 1.99 16.64 -15.40
C LEU A 265 0.69 16.45 -16.20
N SER A 266 -0.06 17.53 -16.42
CA SER A 266 -1.31 17.48 -17.19
C SER A 266 -1.08 16.96 -18.60
N GLY A 267 -0.08 17.43 -19.31
CA GLY A 267 0.26 16.96 -20.66
C GLY A 267 0.55 15.46 -20.71
N ARG A 268 1.34 14.96 -19.76
CA ARG A 268 1.61 13.52 -19.65
C ARG A 268 0.36 12.70 -19.30
N MET A 269 -0.46 13.18 -18.39
CA MET A 269 -1.72 12.50 -18.01
C MET A 269 -2.65 12.38 -19.21
N LEU A 270 -2.88 13.46 -19.92
CA LEU A 270 -3.79 13.50 -21.07
C LEU A 270 -3.29 12.62 -22.25
N SER A 271 -1.97 12.51 -22.44
CA SER A 271 -1.40 11.73 -23.53
C SER A 271 -1.16 10.25 -23.22
N GLN A 272 -0.87 9.90 -21.96
CA GLN A 272 -0.44 8.55 -21.57
C GLN A 272 -1.49 7.75 -20.80
N VAL A 273 -2.50 8.42 -20.19
CA VAL A 273 -3.55 7.73 -19.42
C VAL A 273 -4.81 7.61 -20.27
N PRO A 274 -5.19 6.41 -20.70
CA PRO A 274 -6.36 6.23 -21.55
C PRO A 274 -7.65 6.78 -20.94
N GLY A 275 -8.42 7.51 -21.73
CA GLY A 275 -9.73 8.03 -21.32
C GLY A 275 -9.71 9.27 -20.45
N VAL A 276 -8.53 9.78 -20.02
CA VAL A 276 -8.43 11.01 -19.24
C VAL A 276 -8.58 12.23 -20.14
N VAL A 277 -9.48 13.15 -19.76
CA VAL A 277 -9.74 14.43 -20.45
C VAL A 277 -9.59 15.63 -19.52
N SER A 278 -9.44 15.42 -18.22
CA SER A 278 -9.30 16.49 -17.23
C SER A 278 -8.29 16.11 -16.15
N VAL A 279 -7.48 17.10 -15.76
CA VAL A 279 -6.52 16.98 -14.65
C VAL A 279 -6.71 18.17 -13.72
N THR A 280 -6.83 17.90 -12.42
CA THR A 280 -6.96 18.91 -11.37
C THR A 280 -5.84 18.79 -10.35
N TYR A 281 -5.54 19.87 -9.64
CA TYR A 281 -4.60 19.90 -8.51
C TYR A 281 -5.34 20.32 -7.24
N ASN A 282 -5.21 19.52 -6.18
CA ASN A 282 -5.87 19.81 -4.89
C ASN A 282 -5.08 20.90 -4.15
N ILE A 283 -5.79 21.98 -3.77
CA ILE A 283 -5.22 23.13 -3.03
C ILE A 283 -5.80 23.25 -1.60
N ALA A 284 -6.64 22.33 -1.16
CA ALA A 284 -7.22 22.36 0.19
C ALA A 284 -6.27 21.73 1.20
N SER A 285 -6.04 22.39 2.33
CA SER A 285 -5.18 21.89 3.42
C SER A 285 -5.87 20.81 4.25
N LYS A 286 -5.08 20.04 4.99
CA LYS A 286 -5.56 19.10 6.02
C LYS A 286 -5.32 19.70 7.41
N PRO A 287 -6.35 19.85 8.28
CA PRO A 287 -7.77 19.75 7.96
C PRO A 287 -8.28 20.90 7.08
N PRO A 288 -9.49 20.86 6.49
CA PRO A 288 -10.51 19.80 6.61
C PRO A 288 -10.34 18.64 5.63
N SER A 289 -9.47 18.77 4.63
CA SER A 289 -9.19 17.69 3.68
C SER A 289 -8.50 16.49 4.34
N THR A 290 -8.36 15.38 3.61
CA THR A 290 -7.58 14.22 3.99
C THR A 290 -6.45 13.98 2.99
N MET A 291 -5.36 13.34 3.40
CA MET A 291 -4.25 13.07 2.48
C MET A 291 -4.65 12.07 1.39
N GLU A 292 -5.12 10.91 1.78
CA GLU A 292 -5.70 9.94 0.84
C GLU A 292 -7.15 10.32 0.47
N ALA A 293 -7.61 9.87 -0.69
CA ALA A 293 -8.93 10.25 -1.21
C ALA A 293 -10.08 9.57 -0.46
N ILE A 294 -9.81 8.42 0.11
CA ILE A 294 -10.79 7.62 0.85
C ILE A 294 -10.13 6.91 2.03
#